data_fb6dba0a285eb2e50c88b55f22049936
#
_entry.id   fb6dba0a285eb2e50c88b55f22049936
#
_cell.length_a   1.000
_cell.length_b   1.000
_cell.length_c   1.000
_cell.angle_alpha   90.00
_cell.angle_beta   90.00
_cell.angle_gamma   90.00
#
_symmetry.space_group_name_H-M   'P 1'
#
loop_
_entity.id
_entity.type
_entity.pdbx_description
1 polymer ?
#
loop_
_entity_poly.entity_id
_entity_poly.type
_entity_poly.pdbx_seq_one_letter_code
_entity_poly.pdbx_strand_id
1 'polypeptide(L)'
;MSEMGVRNLNGLNKLIQEAKNNDSKIFDPTSDDEIELEELPSIVVVVDEFADMMMLVGKKVEHLISRIAQKARAAGIHLILATQRPSVDVITGLIKANIPTRIAFQVSSKIDSRTILDQGGADQLLGYGDMLYLPPGQGNPIRVHGAFVGDDEVHSCLLYTSDAADERLS
;
A
#
# COMPACT_ATOMS: atom_id res chain seq x y z
N MET A 1 18.48 -0.99 11.04
CA MET A 1 17.64 -1.88 11.88
C MET A 1 18.35 -3.15 12.33
N SER A 2 19.00 -3.93 11.46
CA SER A 2 19.72 -5.16 11.89
C SER A 2 20.86 -4.87 12.87
N GLU A 3 21.59 -3.78 12.71
CA GLU A 3 22.68 -3.36 13.61
C GLU A 3 22.18 -2.93 14.99
N MET A 4 20.93 -2.54 15.10
CA MET A 4 20.27 -2.19 16.36
C MET A 4 19.49 -3.37 16.98
N GLY A 5 19.59 -4.57 16.43
CA GLY A 5 18.91 -5.78 16.90
C GLY A 5 17.39 -5.79 16.74
N VAL A 6 16.81 -4.84 15.97
CA VAL A 6 15.36 -4.75 15.73
C VAL A 6 14.99 -5.33 14.38
N ARG A 7 13.80 -5.96 14.30
CA ARG A 7 13.33 -6.67 13.11
C ARG A 7 12.40 -5.85 12.23
N ASN A 8 11.83 -4.76 12.75
CA ASN A 8 10.86 -3.94 12.03
C ASN A 8 10.83 -2.51 12.58
N LEU A 9 10.12 -1.63 11.85
CA LEU A 9 9.97 -0.21 12.20
C LEU A 9 9.35 -0.01 13.59
N ASN A 10 8.33 -0.79 13.96
CA ASN A 10 7.70 -0.67 15.27
C ASN A 10 8.69 -0.98 16.41
N GLY A 11 9.55 -1.98 16.23
CA GLY A 11 10.61 -2.29 17.18
C GLY A 11 11.64 -1.17 17.31
N LEU A 12 11.98 -0.52 16.18
CA LEU A 12 12.87 0.65 16.19
C LEU A 12 12.24 1.83 16.93
N ASN A 13 11.02 2.19 16.58
CA ASN A 13 10.33 3.31 17.20
C ASN A 13 10.11 3.07 18.70
N LYS A 14 9.84 1.83 19.11
CA LYS A 14 9.72 1.46 20.52
C LYS A 14 11.03 1.67 21.27
N LEU A 15 12.17 1.27 20.71
CA LEU A 15 13.48 1.52 21.29
C LEU A 15 13.76 3.02 21.46
N ILE A 16 13.43 3.82 20.43
CA ILE A 16 13.60 5.27 20.48
C ILE A 16 12.72 5.90 21.57
N GLN A 17 11.47 5.47 21.70
CA GLN A 17 10.58 5.93 22.77
C GLN A 17 11.08 5.55 24.16
N GLU A 18 11.56 4.31 24.34
CA GLU A 18 12.13 3.85 25.60
C GLU A 18 13.40 4.66 25.99
N ALA A 19 14.23 4.99 25.01
CA ALA A 19 15.39 5.84 25.22
C ALA A 19 15.00 7.25 25.64
N LYS A 20 14.05 7.87 24.93
CA LYS A 20 13.52 9.19 25.28
C LYS A 20 12.94 9.23 26.70
N ASN A 21 12.22 8.19 27.12
CA ASN A 21 11.63 8.10 28.45
C ASN A 21 12.68 7.97 29.56
N ASN A 22 13.89 7.50 29.22
CA ASN A 22 15.02 7.31 30.13
C ASN A 22 16.08 8.44 30.02
N ASP A 23 15.73 9.58 29.39
CA ASP A 23 16.64 10.69 29.10
C ASP A 23 17.94 10.24 28.38
N SER A 24 17.84 9.19 27.58
CA SER A 24 18.95 8.67 26.77
C SER A 24 18.68 8.89 25.29
N LYS A 25 19.76 8.93 24.49
CA LYS A 25 19.72 9.15 23.06
C LYS A 25 20.22 7.91 22.33
N ILE A 26 19.62 7.65 21.18
CA ILE A 26 20.07 6.59 20.26
C ILE A 26 20.57 7.27 18.99
N PHE A 27 21.78 6.90 18.58
CA PHE A 27 22.41 7.42 17.37
C PHE A 27 22.36 6.41 16.25
N ASP A 28 22.40 6.90 15.00
CA ASP A 28 22.45 6.05 13.82
C ASP A 28 23.80 5.32 13.75
N PRO A 29 23.83 3.99 13.88
CA PRO A 29 25.08 3.23 13.84
C PRO A 29 25.70 3.15 12.42
N THR A 30 25.00 3.63 11.39
CA THR A 30 25.47 3.60 10.01
C THR A 30 26.05 4.93 9.54
N SER A 31 25.95 5.96 10.36
CA SER A 31 26.50 7.29 10.08
C SER A 31 27.79 7.51 10.87
N ASP A 32 28.80 8.09 10.24
CA ASP A 32 30.02 8.57 10.92
C ASP A 32 29.74 9.85 11.74
N ASP A 33 28.65 10.53 11.45
CA ASP A 33 28.15 11.67 12.22
C ASP A 33 27.24 11.17 13.35
N GLU A 34 27.28 11.81 14.52
CA GLU A 34 26.38 11.52 15.65
C GLU A 34 24.94 12.01 15.36
N ILE A 35 24.25 11.34 14.40
CA ILE A 35 22.87 11.65 14.05
C ILE A 35 21.93 10.96 15.05
N GLU A 36 21.27 11.75 15.89
CA GLU A 36 20.25 11.24 16.81
C GLU A 36 19.06 10.71 16.02
N LEU A 37 18.64 9.48 16.33
CA LEU A 37 17.47 8.85 15.69
C LEU A 37 16.18 9.37 16.30
N GLU A 38 15.28 9.81 15.41
CA GLU A 38 13.91 10.13 15.74
C GLU A 38 12.97 9.00 15.27
N GLU A 39 11.75 8.99 15.83
CA GLU A 39 10.73 8.05 15.40
C GLU A 39 10.41 8.23 13.90
N LEU A 40 10.46 7.14 13.16
CA LEU A 40 10.18 7.14 11.73
C LEU A 40 8.70 6.84 11.47
N PRO A 41 8.03 7.62 10.61
CA PRO A 41 6.65 7.35 10.22
C PRO A 41 6.57 6.14 9.29
N SER A 42 5.39 5.51 9.24
CA SER A 42 5.06 4.59 8.14
C SER A 42 4.89 5.35 6.84
N ILE A 43 5.28 4.73 5.73
CA ILE A 43 5.14 5.29 4.38
C ILE A 43 4.07 4.49 3.64
N VAL A 44 3.08 5.17 3.07
CA VAL A 44 2.10 4.57 2.17
C VAL A 44 2.36 5.04 0.76
N VAL A 45 2.62 4.10 -0.14
CA VAL A 45 2.81 4.36 -1.56
C VAL A 45 1.55 3.93 -2.30
N VAL A 46 0.90 4.86 -2.96
CA VAL A 46 -0.32 4.61 -3.76
C VAL A 46 0.02 4.73 -5.23
N VAL A 47 -0.33 3.71 -6.00
CA VAL A 47 -0.26 3.71 -7.46
C VAL A 47 -1.70 3.63 -7.98
N ASP A 48 -2.16 4.70 -8.58
CA ASP A 48 -3.56 4.86 -9.03
C ASP A 48 -3.90 3.95 -10.22
N GLU A 49 -3.03 3.89 -11.24
CA GLU A 49 -3.20 2.99 -12.40
C GLU A 49 -1.91 2.19 -12.63
N PHE A 50 -1.88 1.00 -12.02
CA PHE A 50 -0.71 0.11 -12.09
C PHE A 50 -0.49 -0.45 -13.52
N ALA A 51 -1.55 -0.60 -14.31
CA ALA A 51 -1.44 -1.07 -15.68
C ALA A 51 -0.57 -0.14 -16.55
N ASP A 52 -0.66 1.18 -16.38
CA ASP A 52 0.15 2.11 -17.15
C ASP A 52 1.64 1.95 -16.85
N MET A 53 2.02 1.71 -15.60
CA MET A 53 3.40 1.40 -15.24
C MET A 53 3.88 0.08 -15.86
N MET A 54 3.04 -0.95 -15.84
CA MET A 54 3.34 -2.25 -16.47
C MET A 54 3.50 -2.14 -17.98
N MET A 55 2.68 -1.32 -18.64
CA MET A 55 2.76 -1.10 -20.08
C MET A 55 4.00 -0.30 -20.50
N LEU A 56 4.39 0.71 -19.71
CA LEU A 56 5.53 1.59 -20.02
C LEU A 56 6.89 0.92 -19.75
N VAL A 57 7.02 0.21 -18.64
CA VAL A 57 8.31 -0.31 -18.14
C VAL A 57 8.36 -1.84 -18.14
N GLY A 58 7.22 -2.50 -18.13
CA GLY A 58 7.09 -3.95 -18.26
C GLY A 58 7.65 -4.73 -17.07
N LYS A 59 8.27 -5.87 -17.35
CA LYS A 59 8.77 -6.83 -16.34
C LYS A 59 9.72 -6.22 -15.30
N LYS A 60 10.39 -5.13 -15.61
CA LYS A 60 11.28 -4.46 -14.67
C LYS A 60 10.52 -3.86 -13.48
N VAL A 61 9.35 -3.25 -13.73
CA VAL A 61 8.47 -2.74 -12.67
C VAL A 61 7.93 -3.89 -11.82
N GLU A 62 7.49 -4.97 -12.44
CA GLU A 62 7.01 -6.15 -11.75
C GLU A 62 8.04 -6.67 -10.72
N HIS A 63 9.30 -6.83 -11.14
CA HIS A 63 10.37 -7.25 -10.24
C HIS A 63 10.66 -6.24 -9.13
N LEU A 64 10.67 -4.95 -9.44
CA LEU A 64 10.93 -3.90 -8.44
C LEU A 64 9.82 -3.86 -7.38
N ILE A 65 8.55 -3.87 -7.79
CA ILE A 65 7.40 -3.90 -6.89
C ILE A 65 7.44 -5.16 -6.01
N SER A 66 7.71 -6.31 -6.60
CA SER A 66 7.82 -7.57 -5.85
C SER A 66 8.93 -7.51 -4.79
N ARG A 67 10.09 -6.93 -5.12
CA ARG A 67 11.19 -6.74 -4.16
C ARG A 67 10.82 -5.76 -3.05
N ILE A 68 10.13 -4.68 -3.38
CA ILE A 68 9.64 -3.74 -2.39
C ILE A 68 8.63 -4.43 -1.47
N ALA A 69 7.63 -5.12 -2.02
CA ALA A 69 6.61 -5.83 -1.25
C ALA A 69 7.20 -6.86 -0.27
N GLN A 70 8.26 -7.57 -0.67
CA GLN A 70 8.96 -8.53 0.19
C GLN A 70 9.72 -7.90 1.36
N LYS A 71 10.34 -6.74 1.13
CA LYS A 71 11.26 -6.11 2.10
C LYS A 71 10.63 -4.94 2.87
N ALA A 72 9.71 -4.24 2.25
CA ALA A 72 9.18 -2.99 2.74
C ALA A 72 8.29 -3.13 3.98
N ARG A 73 7.65 -4.30 4.17
CA ARG A 73 6.79 -4.56 5.32
C ARG A 73 7.52 -4.34 6.66
N ALA A 74 8.74 -4.82 6.77
CA ALA A 74 9.55 -4.64 7.97
C ALA A 74 9.99 -3.18 8.15
N ALA A 75 10.17 -2.44 7.05
CA ALA A 75 10.52 -1.02 7.05
C ALA A 75 9.31 -0.08 7.24
N GLY A 76 8.10 -0.60 7.44
CA GLY A 76 6.89 0.21 7.60
C GLY A 76 6.42 0.87 6.31
N ILE A 77 6.77 0.31 5.14
CA ILE A 77 6.32 0.80 3.84
C ILE A 77 5.16 -0.08 3.35
N HIS A 78 4.04 0.53 3.03
CA HIS A 78 2.82 -0.11 2.56
C HIS A 78 2.54 0.27 1.11
N LEU A 79 2.13 -0.71 0.30
CA LEU A 79 1.80 -0.50 -1.11
C LEU A 79 0.31 -0.67 -1.33
N ILE A 80 -0.30 0.29 -2.03
CA ILE A 80 -1.65 0.20 -2.57
C ILE A 80 -1.54 0.32 -4.08
N LEU A 81 -1.78 -0.78 -4.79
CA LEU A 81 -1.77 -0.81 -6.25
C LEU A 81 -3.20 -0.90 -6.75
N ALA A 82 -3.67 0.13 -7.44
CA ALA A 82 -4.97 0.16 -8.07
C ALA A 82 -4.85 0.04 -9.59
N THR A 83 -5.86 -0.51 -10.24
CA THR A 83 -5.98 -0.55 -11.69
C THR A 83 -7.43 -0.72 -12.11
N GLN A 84 -7.81 -0.06 -13.20
CA GLN A 84 -9.08 -0.26 -13.89
C GLN A 84 -8.97 -1.28 -15.03
N ARG A 85 -7.76 -1.86 -15.25
CA ARG A 85 -7.48 -2.83 -16.32
C ARG A 85 -6.96 -4.15 -15.73
N PRO A 86 -7.85 -4.98 -15.17
CA PRO A 86 -7.48 -6.22 -14.49
C PRO A 86 -7.13 -7.33 -15.48
N SER A 87 -6.06 -7.17 -16.23
CA SER A 87 -5.55 -8.20 -17.15
C SER A 87 -4.51 -9.09 -16.49
N VAL A 88 -4.28 -10.27 -17.05
CA VAL A 88 -3.26 -11.23 -16.58
C VAL A 88 -1.84 -10.68 -16.73
N ASP A 89 -1.63 -9.76 -17.66
CA ASP A 89 -0.33 -9.09 -17.88
C ASP A 89 -0.05 -8.00 -16.83
N VAL A 90 -1.07 -7.50 -16.16
CA VAL A 90 -0.99 -6.50 -15.10
C VAL A 90 -0.98 -7.17 -13.73
N ILE A 91 -1.95 -8.05 -13.47
CA ILE A 91 -2.10 -8.79 -12.19
C ILE A 91 -1.46 -10.17 -12.37
N THR A 92 -0.15 -10.17 -12.47
CA THR A 92 0.64 -11.38 -12.73
C THR A 92 0.72 -12.29 -11.50
N GLY A 93 1.15 -13.53 -11.70
CA GLY A 93 1.39 -14.47 -10.61
C GLY A 93 2.44 -13.96 -9.62
N LEU A 94 3.47 -13.22 -10.10
CA LEU A 94 4.50 -12.65 -9.24
C LEU A 94 3.96 -11.53 -8.36
N ILE A 95 3.11 -10.66 -8.91
CA ILE A 95 2.41 -9.61 -8.14
C ILE A 95 1.50 -10.24 -7.08
N LYS A 96 0.66 -11.21 -7.46
CA LYS A 96 -0.25 -11.91 -6.54
C LYS A 96 0.47 -12.61 -5.39
N ALA A 97 1.64 -13.20 -5.66
CA ALA A 97 2.43 -13.89 -4.64
C ALA A 97 3.01 -12.94 -3.58
N ASN A 98 3.33 -11.70 -3.96
CA ASN A 98 3.97 -10.72 -3.08
C ASN A 98 2.99 -9.69 -2.49
N ILE A 99 1.83 -9.52 -3.12
CA ILE A 99 0.72 -8.68 -2.65
C ILE A 99 -0.52 -9.57 -2.50
N PRO A 100 -0.62 -10.33 -1.41
CA PRO A 100 -1.66 -11.35 -1.25
C PRO A 100 -3.03 -10.78 -0.90
N THR A 101 -3.09 -9.58 -0.34
CA THR A 101 -4.35 -8.88 -0.05
C THR A 101 -4.93 -8.32 -1.33
N ARG A 102 -6.19 -8.61 -1.61
CA ARG A 102 -6.85 -8.16 -2.83
C ARG A 102 -8.23 -7.61 -2.54
N ILE A 103 -8.59 -6.58 -3.28
CA ILE A 103 -9.93 -5.99 -3.28
C ILE A 103 -10.40 -5.94 -4.73
N ALA A 104 -11.59 -6.44 -5.00
CA ALA A 104 -12.26 -6.28 -6.28
C ALA A 104 -13.58 -5.54 -6.06
N PHE A 105 -13.71 -4.39 -6.67
CA PHE A 105 -14.99 -3.74 -6.90
C PHE A 105 -15.72 -4.42 -8.07
N GLN A 106 -16.90 -3.92 -8.41
CA GLN A 106 -17.64 -4.45 -9.55
C GLN A 106 -16.80 -4.43 -10.83
N VAL A 107 -16.75 -5.54 -11.50
CA VAL A 107 -16.08 -5.71 -12.81
C VAL A 107 -17.08 -6.14 -13.88
N SER A 108 -16.74 -5.93 -15.16
CA SER A 108 -17.63 -6.19 -16.29
C SER A 108 -17.72 -7.69 -16.64
N SER A 109 -16.77 -8.51 -16.20
CA SER A 109 -16.76 -9.92 -16.58
C SER A 109 -16.31 -10.84 -15.45
N LYS A 110 -16.74 -12.09 -15.50
CA LYS A 110 -16.28 -13.17 -14.63
C LYS A 110 -14.79 -13.47 -14.82
N ILE A 111 -14.24 -13.18 -15.99
CA ILE A 111 -12.81 -13.33 -16.27
C ILE A 111 -12.00 -12.33 -15.46
N ASP A 112 -12.44 -11.08 -15.42
CA ASP A 112 -11.79 -10.03 -14.64
C ASP A 112 -11.82 -10.35 -13.15
N SER A 113 -12.96 -10.83 -12.64
CA SER A 113 -13.06 -11.31 -11.25
C SER A 113 -12.03 -12.40 -10.95
N ARG A 114 -11.90 -13.40 -11.83
CA ARG A 114 -10.91 -14.45 -11.67
C ARG A 114 -9.47 -13.96 -11.78
N THR A 115 -9.24 -12.98 -12.62
CA THR A 115 -7.91 -12.35 -12.75
C THR A 115 -7.48 -11.70 -11.43
N ILE A 116 -8.41 -11.04 -10.72
CA ILE A 116 -8.12 -10.37 -9.46
C ILE A 116 -8.09 -11.38 -8.29
N LEU A 117 -9.18 -12.15 -8.14
CA LEU A 117 -9.45 -12.93 -6.92
C LEU A 117 -9.17 -14.42 -7.06
N ASP A 118 -8.76 -14.91 -8.24
CA ASP A 118 -8.68 -16.31 -8.62
C ASP A 118 -10.04 -17.04 -8.63
N GLN A 119 -11.15 -16.29 -8.44
CA GLN A 119 -12.51 -16.80 -8.45
C GLN A 119 -13.50 -15.75 -8.97
N GLY A 120 -14.71 -16.19 -9.36
CA GLY A 120 -15.78 -15.30 -9.80
C GLY A 120 -16.48 -14.60 -8.64
N GLY A 121 -17.40 -13.69 -8.96
CA GLY A 121 -18.28 -13.03 -7.99
C GLY A 121 -18.21 -11.51 -8.04
N ALA A 122 -17.08 -10.91 -8.40
CA ALA A 122 -16.99 -9.45 -8.53
C ALA A 122 -17.82 -8.88 -9.70
N ASP A 123 -18.13 -9.71 -10.70
CA ASP A 123 -19.05 -9.41 -11.79
C ASP A 123 -20.51 -9.27 -11.34
N GLN A 124 -20.87 -9.72 -10.15
CA GLN A 124 -22.21 -9.69 -9.57
C GLN A 124 -22.37 -8.64 -8.46
N LEU A 125 -21.37 -7.84 -8.21
CA LEU A 125 -21.41 -6.75 -7.24
C LEU A 125 -22.32 -5.61 -7.73
N LEU A 126 -22.83 -4.82 -6.78
CA LEU A 126 -23.83 -3.79 -7.02
C LEU A 126 -23.24 -2.44 -7.45
N GLY A 127 -21.90 -2.29 -7.40
CA GLY A 127 -21.26 -0.98 -7.55
C GLY A 127 -21.32 -0.13 -6.28
N TYR A 128 -21.04 1.16 -6.38
CA TYR A 128 -21.13 2.13 -5.27
C TYR A 128 -20.40 1.73 -3.98
N GLY A 129 -19.22 1.15 -4.12
CA GLY A 129 -18.40 0.71 -2.98
C GLY A 129 -18.63 -0.73 -2.54
N ASP A 130 -19.55 -1.47 -3.17
CA ASP A 130 -19.72 -2.91 -2.96
C ASP A 130 -18.49 -3.65 -3.49
N MET A 131 -17.83 -4.44 -2.66
CA MET A 131 -16.55 -5.07 -2.98
C MET A 131 -16.40 -6.47 -2.40
N LEU A 132 -15.52 -7.24 -3.00
CA LEU A 132 -14.99 -8.48 -2.45
C LEU A 132 -13.57 -8.24 -1.93
N TYR A 133 -13.38 -8.46 -0.64
CA TYR A 133 -12.10 -8.37 0.05
C TYR A 133 -11.53 -9.76 0.31
N LEU A 134 -10.34 -10.03 -0.21
CA LEU A 134 -9.59 -11.27 0.03
C LEU A 134 -8.40 -10.95 0.95
N PRO A 135 -8.51 -11.27 2.25
CA PRO A 135 -7.39 -11.09 3.18
C PRO A 135 -6.26 -12.09 2.90
N PRO A 136 -5.02 -11.78 3.32
CA PRO A 136 -3.89 -12.68 3.14
C PRO A 136 -4.11 -14.00 3.88
N GLY A 137 -3.79 -15.11 3.23
CA GLY A 137 -3.89 -16.45 3.81
C GLY A 137 -5.31 -17.05 3.84
N GLN A 138 -6.31 -16.37 3.30
CA GLN A 138 -7.66 -16.91 3.15
C GLN A 138 -7.92 -17.33 1.70
N GLY A 139 -8.70 -18.40 1.51
CA GLY A 139 -9.09 -18.88 0.18
C GLY A 139 -10.36 -18.25 -0.35
N ASN A 140 -11.21 -17.67 0.52
CA ASN A 140 -12.50 -17.09 0.14
C ASN A 140 -12.55 -15.60 0.46
N PRO A 141 -13.05 -14.78 -0.46
CA PRO A 141 -13.25 -13.35 -0.21
C PRO A 141 -14.45 -13.13 0.69
N ILE A 142 -14.41 -12.02 1.40
CA ILE A 142 -15.47 -11.51 2.25
C ILE A 142 -16.13 -10.35 1.49
N ARG A 143 -17.46 -10.34 1.40
CA ARG A 143 -18.19 -9.20 0.84
C ARG A 143 -18.23 -8.07 1.86
N VAL A 144 -17.78 -6.91 1.43
CA VAL A 144 -17.73 -5.68 2.24
C VAL A 144 -18.34 -4.56 1.43
N HIS A 145 -19.02 -3.64 2.10
CA HIS A 145 -19.55 -2.45 1.45
C HIS A 145 -18.75 -1.22 1.94
N GLY A 146 -17.97 -0.65 1.04
CA GLY A 146 -17.24 0.59 1.26
C GLY A 146 -18.13 1.82 1.02
N ALA A 147 -17.70 2.97 1.53
CA ALA A 147 -18.35 4.22 1.19
C ALA A 147 -18.13 4.54 -0.30
N PHE A 148 -19.17 5.04 -0.94
CA PHE A 148 -19.05 5.65 -2.25
C PHE A 148 -18.64 7.12 -2.08
N VAL A 149 -17.64 7.56 -2.82
CA VAL A 149 -17.18 8.95 -2.83
C VAL A 149 -17.48 9.51 -4.21
N GLY A 150 -18.35 10.53 -4.27
CA GLY A 150 -18.71 11.20 -5.52
C GLY A 150 -17.67 12.24 -5.96
N ASP A 151 -17.74 12.65 -7.23
CA ASP A 151 -16.79 13.60 -7.81
C ASP A 151 -16.80 14.96 -7.07
N ASP A 152 -17.97 15.41 -6.62
CA ASP A 152 -18.12 16.66 -5.85
C ASP A 152 -17.42 16.59 -4.48
N GLU A 153 -17.46 15.41 -3.83
CA GLU A 153 -16.77 15.19 -2.55
C GLU A 153 -15.26 15.18 -2.76
N VAL A 154 -14.78 14.51 -3.81
CA VAL A 154 -13.36 14.49 -4.20
C VAL A 154 -12.88 15.91 -4.48
N HIS A 155 -13.63 16.68 -5.27
CA HIS A 155 -13.29 18.06 -5.61
C HIS A 155 -13.21 18.95 -4.38
N SER A 156 -14.20 18.86 -3.50
CA SER A 156 -14.24 19.64 -2.24
C SER A 156 -13.06 19.29 -1.32
N CYS A 157 -12.70 18.01 -1.23
CA CYS A 157 -11.56 17.57 -0.41
C CYS A 157 -10.23 18.08 -0.97
N LEU A 158 -10.04 18.05 -2.30
CA LEU A 158 -8.82 18.52 -2.96
C LEU A 158 -8.64 20.04 -2.80
N LEU A 159 -9.71 20.83 -2.88
CA LEU A 159 -9.66 22.26 -2.64
C LEU A 159 -9.20 22.55 -1.20
N TYR A 160 -9.79 21.88 -0.21
CA TYR A 160 -9.42 22.06 1.19
C TYR A 160 -7.94 21.69 1.46
N THR A 161 -7.42 20.64 0.84
CA THR A 161 -6.02 20.22 1.03
C THR A 161 -5.03 21.16 0.33
N SER A 162 -5.40 21.79 -0.79
CA SER A 162 -4.54 22.76 -1.47
C SER A 162 -4.40 24.05 -0.64
N ASP A 163 -5.51 24.57 -0.09
CA ASP A 163 -5.49 25.76 0.78
C ASP A 163 -4.65 25.53 2.04
N ALA A 164 -4.76 24.36 2.66
CA ALA A 164 -3.95 23.99 3.83
C ALA A 164 -2.45 23.84 3.52
N ALA A 165 -2.07 23.54 2.29
CA ALA A 165 -0.67 23.50 1.87
C ALA A 165 -0.09 24.90 1.67
N ASP A 166 -0.86 25.83 1.13
CA ASP A 166 -0.44 27.23 0.89
C ASP A 166 -0.29 28.01 2.22
N GLU A 167 -1.11 27.75 3.23
CA GLU A 167 -0.98 28.36 4.56
C GLU A 167 0.31 27.96 5.29
N ARG A 168 0.90 26.81 4.98
CA ARG A 168 2.17 26.36 5.58
C ARG A 168 3.42 26.93 4.92
N LEU A 169 3.29 27.58 3.78
CA LEU A 169 4.38 28.19 3.02
C LEU A 169 4.45 29.72 3.20
N SER A 170 3.51 30.31 3.91
CA SER A 170 3.45 31.72 4.33
C SER A 170 3.87 31.89 5.78
#